data_dca2ae1d20611c3928cd7cd5882090c0
#
_entry.id   dca2ae1d20611c3928cd7cd5882090c0
#
_cell.length_a   1.000
_cell.length_b   1.000
_cell.length_c   1.000
_cell.angle_alpha   90.00
_cell.angle_beta   90.00
_cell.angle_gamma   90.00
#
_symmetry.space_group_name_H-M   'P 1'
#
loop_
_entity.id
_entity.type
_entity.pdbx_description
1 polymer ?
#
loop_
_entity_poly.entity_id
_entity_poly.type
_entity_poly.pdbx_seq_one_letter_code
_entity_poly.pdbx_strand_id
1 'polypeptide(L)'
;MRIINLIVVHCTATQGNRTLSPEALDLMHRRRGFNGTGYHYYIRKDGTVHLTRPVERIGAHAKGFNASSIGICYEGGLDCRGRPADTRTPEQRATLRLLIHQLLEDRKSTRLN
;
A
#
# COMPACT_ATOMS: atom_id res chain seq x y z
N MET A 1 -2.96 -19.91 -7.41
CA MET A 1 -3.59 -18.56 -7.46
C MET A 1 -4.39 -18.35 -6.18
N ARG A 2 -4.20 -17.24 -5.52
CA ARG A 2 -4.98 -16.92 -4.33
C ARG A 2 -6.25 -16.14 -4.69
N ILE A 3 -7.28 -16.31 -3.89
CA ILE A 3 -8.56 -15.61 -4.11
C ILE A 3 -8.50 -14.28 -3.34
N ILE A 4 -8.68 -13.19 -4.07
CA ILE A 4 -8.63 -11.83 -3.52
C ILE A 4 -10.03 -11.23 -3.59
N ASN A 5 -10.54 -10.80 -2.44
CA ASN A 5 -11.86 -10.18 -2.35
C ASN A 5 -11.85 -8.86 -1.58
N LEU A 6 -10.67 -8.35 -1.23
CA LEU A 6 -10.56 -7.16 -0.39
C LEU A 6 -9.32 -6.35 -0.79
N ILE A 7 -9.47 -5.03 -0.83
CA ILE A 7 -8.35 -4.09 -0.96
C ILE A 7 -8.30 -3.29 0.34
N VAL A 8 -7.14 -3.27 0.98
CA VAL A 8 -6.94 -2.55 2.24
C VAL A 8 -5.94 -1.43 2.00
N VAL A 9 -6.31 -0.21 2.38
CA VAL A 9 -5.46 0.96 2.23
C VAL A 9 -4.87 1.33 3.59
N HIS A 10 -3.55 1.49 3.62
CA HIS A 10 -2.79 1.84 4.81
C HIS A 10 -1.99 3.12 4.57
N CYS A 11 -1.48 3.71 5.65
CA CYS A 11 -0.46 4.75 5.56
C CYS A 11 0.82 4.27 6.28
N THR A 12 1.94 4.91 5.96
CA THR A 12 3.22 4.59 6.59
C THR A 12 3.38 5.21 7.98
N ALA A 13 2.48 6.10 8.38
CA ALA A 13 2.60 6.92 9.58
C ALA A 13 3.88 7.78 9.51
N THR A 14 4.13 8.37 8.35
CA THR A 14 5.26 9.29 8.12
C THR A 14 4.77 10.73 8.29
N GLN A 15 5.55 11.56 9.00
CA GLN A 15 5.22 12.96 9.19
C GLN A 15 5.19 13.72 7.87
N GLY A 16 4.34 14.73 7.77
CA GLY A 16 4.13 15.48 6.54
C GLY A 16 5.37 16.18 5.98
N ASN A 17 6.34 16.50 6.85
CA ASN A 17 7.60 17.13 6.45
C ASN A 17 8.76 16.14 6.26
N ARG A 18 8.48 14.85 6.26
CA ARG A 18 9.48 13.79 6.08
C ARG A 18 9.11 12.91 4.90
N THR A 19 10.09 12.17 4.42
CA THR A 19 9.92 11.23 3.32
C THR A 19 10.36 9.83 3.75
N LEU A 20 9.83 8.82 3.04
CA LEU A 20 10.21 7.43 3.29
C LEU A 20 10.33 6.74 1.94
N SER A 21 11.56 6.40 1.54
CA SER A 21 11.79 5.70 0.28
C SER A 21 11.26 4.27 0.34
N PRO A 22 10.97 3.65 -0.82
CA PRO A 22 10.58 2.23 -0.84
C PRO A 22 11.63 1.33 -0.20
N GLU A 23 12.91 1.65 -0.38
CA GLU A 23 14.02 0.89 0.20
C GLU A 23 14.04 1.00 1.72
N ALA A 24 13.78 2.20 2.25
CA ALA A 24 13.71 2.41 3.70
C ALA A 24 12.50 1.69 4.30
N LEU A 25 11.37 1.69 3.61
CA LEU A 25 10.18 0.96 4.04
C LEU A 25 10.46 -0.55 4.09
N ASP A 26 11.11 -1.07 3.06
CA ASP A 26 11.49 -2.48 3.02
C ASP A 26 12.40 -2.85 4.19
N LEU A 27 13.40 -2.01 4.46
CA LEU A 27 14.32 -2.23 5.57
C LEU A 27 13.60 -2.24 6.91
N MET A 28 12.65 -1.33 7.12
CA MET A 28 11.85 -1.27 8.35
C MET A 28 11.08 -2.59 8.56
N HIS A 29 10.48 -3.12 7.51
CA HIS A 29 9.74 -4.37 7.60
C HIS A 29 10.65 -5.56 7.85
N ARG A 30 11.82 -5.60 7.22
CA ARG A 30 12.79 -6.66 7.46
C ARG A 30 13.30 -6.64 8.89
N ARG A 31 13.50 -5.46 9.48
CA ARG A 31 13.89 -5.33 10.90
C ARG A 31 12.81 -5.82 11.85
N ARG A 32 11.55 -5.84 11.41
CA ARG A 32 10.43 -6.38 12.17
C ARG A 32 10.26 -7.89 11.98
N GLY A 33 11.15 -8.53 11.22
CA GLY A 33 11.10 -9.97 10.96
C GLY A 33 10.37 -10.38 9.69
N PHE A 34 9.96 -9.41 8.85
CA PHE A 34 9.29 -9.72 7.59
C PHE A 34 10.33 -10.04 6.50
N ASN A 35 9.90 -10.72 5.45
CA ASN A 35 10.74 -11.06 4.30
C ASN A 35 10.81 -9.92 3.26
N GLY A 36 10.50 -8.71 3.66
CA GLY A 36 10.43 -7.52 2.82
C GLY A 36 9.18 -6.75 3.13
N THR A 37 8.85 -5.77 2.28
CA THR A 37 7.66 -4.94 2.47
C THR A 37 6.40 -5.79 2.48
N GLY A 38 5.54 -5.57 3.46
CA GLY A 38 4.31 -6.32 3.62
C GLY A 38 3.17 -5.85 2.71
N TYR A 39 3.27 -4.66 2.14
CA TYR A 39 2.28 -4.11 1.21
C TYR A 39 2.61 -4.52 -0.22
N HIS A 40 1.60 -4.65 -1.05
CA HIS A 40 1.80 -4.96 -2.47
C HIS A 40 2.18 -3.71 -3.26
N TYR A 41 1.55 -2.56 -2.93
CA TYR A 41 1.81 -1.29 -3.61
C TYR A 41 2.12 -0.20 -2.60
N TYR A 42 3.04 0.69 -2.97
CA TYR A 42 3.42 1.83 -2.16
C TYR A 42 3.34 3.11 -3.00
N ILE A 43 2.55 4.08 -2.56
CA ILE A 43 2.32 5.33 -3.28
C ILE A 43 3.03 6.46 -2.56
N ARG A 44 4.02 7.06 -3.24
CA ARG A 44 4.79 8.17 -2.71
C ARG A 44 3.97 9.47 -2.75
N LYS A 45 4.47 10.51 -2.08
CA LYS A 45 3.80 11.83 -2.01
C LYS A 45 3.58 12.47 -3.37
N ASP A 46 4.48 12.22 -4.33
CA ASP A 46 4.36 12.74 -5.70
C ASP A 46 3.41 11.92 -6.57
N GLY A 47 2.79 10.90 -6.01
CA GLY A 47 1.86 10.04 -6.72
C GLY A 47 2.50 8.85 -7.43
N THR A 48 3.83 8.70 -7.37
CA THR A 48 4.46 7.52 -7.98
C THR A 48 4.08 6.26 -7.20
N VAL A 49 3.78 5.20 -7.95
CA VAL A 49 3.42 3.91 -7.36
C VAL A 49 4.55 2.92 -7.58
N HIS A 50 4.85 2.17 -6.53
CA HIS A 50 5.87 1.11 -6.55
C HIS A 50 5.22 -0.22 -6.22
N LEU A 51 5.50 -1.23 -7.02
CA LEU A 51 5.12 -2.61 -6.70
C LEU A 51 6.18 -3.16 -5.75
N THR A 52 5.84 -3.26 -4.47
CA THR A 52 6.79 -3.64 -3.42
C THR A 52 6.70 -5.12 -3.04
N ARG A 53 5.62 -5.78 -3.45
CA ARG A 53 5.45 -7.21 -3.24
C ARG A 53 4.55 -7.74 -4.36
N PRO A 54 4.89 -8.86 -5.01
CA PRO A 54 4.04 -9.42 -6.06
C PRO A 54 2.63 -9.71 -5.53
N VAL A 55 1.61 -9.34 -6.30
CA VAL A 55 0.21 -9.51 -5.89
C VAL A 55 -0.14 -10.98 -5.65
N GLU A 56 0.53 -11.89 -6.34
CA GLU A 56 0.31 -13.33 -6.17
C GLU A 56 0.76 -13.83 -4.79
N ARG A 57 1.62 -13.09 -4.11
CA ARG A 57 2.07 -13.45 -2.77
C ARG A 57 1.15 -12.87 -1.72
N ILE A 58 0.88 -13.65 -0.68
CA ILE A 58 0.15 -13.18 0.50
C ILE A 58 0.97 -12.08 1.16
N GLY A 59 0.35 -10.96 1.46
CA GLY A 59 1.01 -9.83 2.12
C GLY A 59 1.18 -10.02 3.61
N ALA A 60 1.74 -9.01 4.26
CA ALA A 60 1.90 -8.95 5.72
C ALA A 60 1.52 -7.54 6.16
N HIS A 61 0.23 -7.20 6.07
CA HIS A 61 -0.25 -5.84 6.31
C HIS A 61 -1.56 -5.75 7.10
N ALA A 62 -2.36 -6.81 7.12
CA ALA A 62 -3.66 -6.81 7.79
C ALA A 62 -3.93 -8.19 8.38
N LYS A 63 -3.57 -8.38 9.64
CA LYS A 63 -3.71 -9.66 10.34
C LYS A 63 -5.15 -10.20 10.19
N GLY A 64 -5.26 -11.45 9.75
CA GLY A 64 -6.54 -12.11 9.52
C GLY A 64 -7.10 -11.90 8.11
N PHE A 65 -6.55 -10.95 7.33
CA PHE A 65 -7.03 -10.64 5.99
C PHE A 65 -5.95 -10.73 4.92
N ASN A 66 -4.72 -11.06 5.30
CA ASN A 66 -3.60 -11.09 4.36
C ASN A 66 -3.83 -12.06 3.19
N ALA A 67 -4.41 -13.22 3.47
CA ALA A 67 -4.58 -14.26 2.44
C ALA A 67 -5.57 -13.87 1.35
N SER A 68 -6.50 -12.96 1.63
CA SER A 68 -7.61 -12.60 0.74
C SER A 68 -7.59 -11.15 0.28
N SER A 69 -6.50 -10.41 0.52
CA SER A 69 -6.46 -8.98 0.25
C SER A 69 -5.24 -8.53 -0.54
N ILE A 70 -5.36 -7.34 -1.13
CA ILE A 70 -4.24 -6.57 -1.66
C ILE A 70 -4.03 -5.39 -0.72
N GLY A 71 -2.80 -5.18 -0.27
CA GLY A 71 -2.44 -4.06 0.58
C GLY A 71 -1.84 -2.93 -0.22
N ILE A 72 -2.43 -1.74 -0.12
CA ILE A 72 -1.91 -0.51 -0.71
C ILE A 72 -1.55 0.42 0.43
N CYS A 73 -0.33 0.96 0.41
CA CYS A 73 0.13 1.88 1.43
C CYS A 73 0.50 3.21 0.80
N TYR A 74 0.14 4.34 1.42
CA TYR A 74 0.60 5.63 0.96
C TYR A 74 1.57 6.26 1.97
N GLU A 75 2.53 7.03 1.44
CA GLU A 75 3.52 7.75 2.23
C GLU A 75 2.85 8.92 2.94
N GLY A 76 2.80 8.90 4.28
CA GLY A 76 2.17 9.94 5.06
C GLY A 76 1.35 9.40 6.22
N GLY A 77 0.32 10.16 6.60
CA GLY A 77 -0.62 9.76 7.66
C GLY A 77 -0.45 10.51 8.97
N LEU A 78 0.65 11.29 9.12
CA LEU A 78 0.88 12.11 10.29
C LEU A 78 1.13 13.56 9.87
N ASP A 79 0.64 14.52 10.67
CA ASP A 79 1.00 15.93 10.47
C ASP A 79 2.45 16.20 10.90
N CYS A 80 2.91 17.44 10.76
CA CYS A 80 4.30 17.79 11.08
C CYS A 80 4.63 17.66 12.58
N ARG A 81 3.61 17.54 13.44
CA ARG A 81 3.78 17.32 14.87
C ARG A 81 3.65 15.85 15.27
N GLY A 82 3.49 14.94 14.28
CA GLY A 82 3.36 13.51 14.54
C GLY A 82 1.98 13.05 14.94
N ARG A 83 0.94 13.88 14.73
CA ARG A 83 -0.45 13.50 15.04
C ARG A 83 -1.12 12.91 13.81
N PRO A 84 -2.02 11.92 13.97
CA PRO A 84 -2.75 11.36 12.83
C PRO A 84 -3.50 12.43 12.05
N ALA A 85 -3.35 12.41 10.73
CA ALA A 85 -3.98 13.37 9.84
C ALA A 85 -4.09 12.80 8.43
N ASP A 86 -5.06 13.30 7.66
CA ASP A 86 -5.15 12.97 6.24
C ASP A 86 -4.16 13.86 5.48
N THR A 87 -2.99 13.30 5.17
CA THR A 87 -1.91 14.00 4.49
C THR A 87 -1.81 13.65 3.02
N ARG A 88 -2.80 12.93 2.48
CA ARG A 88 -2.74 12.51 1.07
C ARG A 88 -2.68 13.73 0.16
N THR A 89 -1.68 13.76 -0.70
CA THR A 89 -1.54 14.82 -1.71
C THR A 89 -2.58 14.60 -2.81
N PRO A 90 -2.91 15.63 -3.63
CA PRO A 90 -3.75 15.43 -4.79
C PRO A 90 -3.23 14.35 -5.73
N GLU A 91 -1.91 14.25 -5.89
CA GLU A 91 -1.24 13.24 -6.72
C GLU A 91 -1.46 11.85 -6.14
N GLN A 92 -1.36 11.68 -4.81
CA GLN A 92 -1.62 10.41 -4.15
C GLN A 92 -3.07 9.99 -4.31
N ARG A 93 -3.99 10.93 -4.14
CA ARG A 93 -5.43 10.65 -4.29
C ARG A 93 -5.76 10.18 -5.71
N ALA A 94 -5.18 10.84 -6.71
CA ALA A 94 -5.40 10.46 -8.10
C ALA A 94 -4.84 9.07 -8.41
N THR A 95 -3.61 8.80 -7.99
CA THR A 95 -2.97 7.49 -8.18
C THR A 95 -3.73 6.39 -7.45
N LEU A 96 -4.12 6.65 -6.21
CA LEU A 96 -4.86 5.67 -5.41
C LEU A 96 -6.18 5.29 -6.08
N ARG A 97 -6.92 6.29 -6.55
CA ARG A 97 -8.20 6.07 -7.24
C ARG A 97 -8.00 5.22 -8.51
N LEU A 98 -7.02 5.59 -9.34
CA LEU A 98 -6.74 4.86 -10.57
C LEU A 98 -6.30 3.43 -10.30
N LEU A 99 -5.43 3.23 -9.32
CA LEU A 99 -4.94 1.91 -8.96
C LEU A 99 -6.06 1.00 -8.45
N ILE A 100 -6.89 1.52 -7.55
CA ILE A 100 -8.03 0.75 -7.02
C ILE A 100 -8.96 0.36 -8.17
N HIS A 101 -9.27 1.32 -9.05
CA HIS A 101 -10.15 1.07 -10.18
C HIS A 101 -9.60 -0.02 -11.09
N GLN A 102 -8.31 0.06 -11.39
CA GLN A 102 -7.64 -0.94 -12.23
C GLN A 102 -7.64 -2.33 -11.58
N LEU A 103 -7.36 -2.40 -10.28
CA LEU A 103 -7.36 -3.67 -9.56
C LEU A 103 -8.76 -4.30 -9.53
N LEU A 104 -9.81 -3.48 -9.39
CA LEU A 104 -11.18 -3.97 -9.44
C LEU A 104 -11.54 -4.50 -10.83
N GLU A 105 -11.12 -3.81 -11.88
CA GLU A 105 -11.36 -4.28 -13.26
C GLU A 105 -10.62 -5.58 -13.53
N ASP A 106 -9.38 -5.72 -13.06
CA ASP A 106 -8.61 -6.95 -13.21
C ASP A 106 -9.31 -8.14 -12.54
N ARG A 107 -9.85 -7.93 -11.32
CA ARG A 107 -10.58 -8.99 -10.60
C ARG A 107 -11.87 -9.33 -11.29
N LYS A 108 -12.58 -8.35 -11.81
CA LYS A 108 -13.82 -8.55 -12.55
C LYS A 108 -13.55 -9.36 -13.81
N SER A 109 -12.51 -9.01 -14.56
CA SER A 109 -12.09 -9.73 -15.77
C SER A 109 -11.75 -11.19 -15.45
N THR A 110 -11.04 -11.44 -14.36
CA THR A 110 -10.67 -12.77 -13.91
C THR A 110 -11.91 -13.60 -13.56
N ARG A 111 -12.95 -12.98 -12.99
CA ARG A 111 -14.20 -13.69 -12.65
C ARG A 111 -14.95 -14.16 -13.87
N LEU A 112 -14.90 -13.37 -14.94
CA LEU A 112 -15.64 -13.69 -16.15
C LEU A 112 -15.02 -14.84 -16.94
N ASN A 113 -13.80 -15.15 -16.64
CA ASN A 113 -13.06 -16.23 -17.23
C ASN A 113 -13.17 -17.49 -16.38
#